data_6c0b22cb0e654ac582e2acc3c1a6a040
#
_entry.id   6c0b22cb0e654ac582e2acc3c1a6a040
#
_cell.length_a   1.000
_cell.length_b   1.000
_cell.length_c   1.000
_cell.angle_alpha   90.00
_cell.angle_beta   90.00
_cell.angle_gamma   90.00
#
_symmetry.space_group_name_H-M   'P 1'
#
loop_
_entity.id
_entity.type
_entity.pdbx_description
1 polymer ?
#
loop_
_entity_poly.entity_id
_entity_poly.type
_entity_poly.pdbx_seq_one_letter_code
_entity_poly.pdbx_strand_id
1 'polypeptide(L)'
;NEHMNILVGENEAGKSTILDALKTVLNQQYRNADKSVLRDLFNAQMVAAFKAEPSVKTLPRIYIEVELALNPQQKNASYFYGEVYGQRKQQIEKFGIRFECKYDEELGAGMEQSIQEGKIPYEYYALTWTTFANRPYQLIKRPLNFLAIDTTSSAAAPSFNYFNRTLFTSRYDDATKAKAKNEFRDKLIEAFDNLGLPALSENQKFGIDSKKVVLETVLSIYEDSIALENRGSGMESLIKTQIALDRANGLDVILMEEPENHLSFSTLRKMLQQISDQQENSQIIVATHNNMIASRLNLNNVLWITEGGVKGLNGVKPDVAEFFVRADDNAFL
;
A
#
# COMPACT_ATOMS: atom_id res chain seq x y z
N ASN A 1 9.35 -13.59 7.69
CA ASN A 1 10.08 -14.25 6.60
C ASN A 1 10.49 -13.23 5.53
N GLU A 2 11.63 -13.45 4.88
CA GLU A 2 12.19 -12.50 3.92
C GLU A 2 11.38 -12.40 2.61
N HIS A 3 10.82 -13.51 2.15
CA HIS A 3 10.15 -13.56 0.85
C HIS A 3 8.62 -13.55 0.95
N MET A 4 8.05 -14.31 1.88
CA MET A 4 6.60 -14.43 1.97
C MET A 4 6.12 -14.37 3.42
N ASN A 5 5.01 -13.66 3.65
CA ASN A 5 4.29 -13.61 4.92
C ASN A 5 2.79 -13.69 4.65
N ILE A 6 2.10 -14.61 5.32
CA ILE A 6 0.68 -14.84 5.16
C ILE A 6 -0.02 -14.46 6.46
N LEU A 7 -0.76 -13.37 6.44
CA LEU A 7 -1.52 -12.87 7.59
C LEU A 7 -2.86 -13.59 7.64
N VAL A 8 -3.06 -14.40 8.66
CA VAL A 8 -4.29 -15.17 8.89
C VAL A 8 -4.90 -14.76 10.22
N GLY A 9 -6.20 -14.78 10.32
CA GLY A 9 -6.93 -14.46 11.55
C GLY A 9 -8.40 -14.26 11.28
N GLU A 10 -9.18 -14.15 12.35
CA GLU A 10 -10.60 -13.87 12.27
C GLU A 10 -10.88 -12.53 11.59
N ASN A 11 -12.14 -12.32 11.18
CA ASN A 11 -12.58 -11.01 10.72
C ASN A 11 -12.35 -9.99 11.83
N GLU A 12 -11.96 -8.77 11.46
CA GLU A 12 -11.65 -7.68 12.40
C GLU A 12 -10.40 -7.88 13.27
N ALA A 13 -9.65 -8.98 13.08
CA ALA A 13 -8.40 -9.22 13.83
C ALA A 13 -7.27 -8.23 13.51
N GLY A 14 -7.43 -7.37 12.50
CA GLY A 14 -6.46 -6.33 12.14
C GLY A 14 -5.53 -6.67 10.96
N LYS A 15 -5.84 -7.71 10.16
CA LYS A 15 -5.07 -8.06 8.95
C LYS A 15 -4.97 -6.88 7.98
N SER A 16 -6.12 -6.31 7.59
CA SER A 16 -6.19 -5.13 6.71
C SER A 16 -5.51 -3.92 7.32
N THR A 17 -5.59 -3.74 8.64
CA THR A 17 -4.91 -2.66 9.35
C THR A 17 -3.39 -2.72 9.18
N ILE A 18 -2.80 -3.92 9.18
CA ILE A 18 -1.35 -4.11 8.92
C ILE A 18 -1.02 -3.71 7.47
N LEU A 19 -1.82 -4.14 6.49
CA LEU A 19 -1.61 -3.76 5.11
C LEU A 19 -1.77 -2.25 4.90
N ASP A 20 -2.77 -1.64 5.53
CA ASP A 20 -3.00 -0.19 5.45
C ASP A 20 -1.90 0.61 6.12
N ALA A 21 -1.33 0.12 7.23
CA ALA A 21 -0.16 0.71 7.84
C ALA A 21 1.04 0.72 6.88
N LEU A 22 1.31 -0.40 6.19
CA LEU A 22 2.37 -0.48 5.17
C LEU A 22 2.10 0.45 3.98
N LYS A 23 0.87 0.48 3.46
CA LYS A 23 0.46 1.41 2.40
C LYS A 23 0.63 2.87 2.84
N THR A 24 0.25 3.19 4.08
CA THR A 24 0.38 4.53 4.65
C THR A 24 1.82 4.99 4.68
N VAL A 25 2.74 4.15 5.16
CA VAL A 25 4.16 4.49 5.29
C VAL A 25 4.86 4.49 3.94
N LEU A 26 4.79 3.39 3.19
CA LEU A 26 5.57 3.19 1.97
C LEU A 26 5.04 4.01 0.79
N ASN A 27 3.72 4.14 0.69
CA ASN A 27 3.06 4.82 -0.42
C ASN A 27 2.59 6.24 -0.10
N GLN A 28 2.65 6.66 1.16
CA GLN A 28 2.12 7.96 1.60
C GLN A 28 0.63 8.11 1.25
N GLN A 29 -0.16 7.05 1.49
CA GLN A 29 -1.55 6.93 1.01
C GLN A 29 -2.42 8.14 1.35
N TYR A 30 -2.26 8.74 2.53
CA TYR A 30 -3.10 9.84 3.01
C TYR A 30 -2.46 11.23 2.86
N ARG A 31 -1.39 11.36 2.07
CA ARG A 31 -0.66 12.63 1.93
C ARG A 31 -1.51 13.81 1.48
N ASN A 32 -2.43 13.56 0.56
CA ASN A 32 -3.31 14.57 -0.01
C ASN A 32 -4.78 14.34 0.34
N ALA A 33 -5.05 13.49 1.34
CA ALA A 33 -6.41 13.21 1.78
C ALA A 33 -6.97 14.36 2.62
N ASP A 34 -8.28 14.52 2.57
CA ASP A 34 -9.01 15.38 3.49
C ASP A 34 -8.86 14.87 4.93
N LYS A 35 -8.76 15.77 5.89
CA LYS A 35 -8.55 15.41 7.31
C LYS A 35 -9.71 14.63 7.92
N SER A 36 -10.89 14.66 7.32
CA SER A 36 -12.03 13.87 7.76
C SER A 36 -11.74 12.36 7.80
N VAL A 37 -10.81 11.86 6.97
CA VAL A 37 -10.37 10.46 6.97
C VAL A 37 -9.82 10.00 8.33
N LEU A 38 -9.32 10.92 9.16
CA LEU A 38 -8.80 10.61 10.50
C LEU A 38 -9.87 10.05 11.45
N ARG A 39 -11.15 10.31 11.15
CA ARG A 39 -12.28 9.75 11.93
C ARG A 39 -12.30 8.23 11.86
N ASP A 40 -11.94 7.68 10.69
CA ASP A 40 -11.93 6.25 10.43
C ASP A 40 -10.59 5.60 10.78
N LEU A 41 -9.51 6.39 10.80
CA LEU A 41 -8.15 5.89 11.05
C LEU A 41 -7.81 5.81 12.55
N PHE A 42 -8.43 6.64 13.39
CA PHE A 42 -8.13 6.61 14.82
C PHE A 42 -8.71 5.37 15.50
N ASN A 43 -7.90 4.73 16.33
CA ASN A 43 -8.33 3.61 17.14
C ASN A 43 -9.48 4.02 18.06
N ALA A 44 -10.59 3.25 18.02
CA ALA A 44 -11.81 3.55 18.78
C ALA A 44 -11.56 3.61 20.30
N GLN A 45 -10.66 2.78 20.82
CA GLN A 45 -10.31 2.77 22.25
C GLN A 45 -9.57 4.07 22.63
N MET A 46 -8.69 4.57 21.78
CA MET A 46 -7.99 5.86 22.00
C MET A 46 -8.97 7.03 21.95
N VAL A 47 -9.93 7.00 21.03
CA VAL A 47 -11.00 8.01 20.95
C VAL A 47 -11.88 7.96 22.21
N ALA A 48 -12.22 6.77 22.69
CA ALA A 48 -13.01 6.60 23.92
C ALA A 48 -12.24 7.10 25.16
N ALA A 49 -10.94 6.79 25.26
CA ALA A 49 -10.07 7.28 26.34
C ALA A 49 -9.98 8.80 26.35
N PHE A 50 -9.80 9.43 25.18
CA PHE A 50 -9.84 10.88 25.05
C PHE A 50 -11.17 11.48 25.53
N LYS A 51 -12.30 10.90 25.13
CA LYS A 51 -13.62 11.39 25.55
C LYS A 51 -13.89 11.24 27.04
N ALA A 52 -13.26 10.24 27.70
CA ALA A 52 -13.37 10.04 29.14
C ALA A 52 -12.55 11.08 29.93
N GLU A 53 -11.40 11.49 29.40
CA GLU A 53 -10.52 12.50 30.02
C GLU A 53 -9.98 13.47 28.94
N PRO A 54 -10.79 14.46 28.51
CA PRO A 54 -10.40 15.33 27.41
C PRO A 54 -9.23 16.25 27.75
N SER A 55 -8.12 16.10 27.06
CA SER A 55 -6.95 16.97 27.15
C SER A 55 -6.08 16.88 25.90
N VAL A 56 -5.18 17.82 25.68
CA VAL A 56 -4.21 17.77 24.59
C VAL A 56 -3.36 16.49 24.66
N LYS A 57 -3.04 16.03 25.85
CA LYS A 57 -2.20 14.82 26.06
C LYS A 57 -2.90 13.51 25.72
N THR A 58 -4.22 13.47 25.83
CA THR A 58 -5.04 12.28 25.54
C THR A 58 -5.58 12.26 24.11
N LEU A 59 -5.33 13.30 23.31
CA LEU A 59 -5.71 13.30 21.91
C LEU A 59 -5.17 12.08 21.17
N PRO A 60 -5.98 11.41 20.33
CA PRO A 60 -5.55 10.26 19.54
C PRO A 60 -4.36 10.62 18.65
N ARG A 61 -3.44 9.70 18.48
CA ARG A 61 -2.31 9.82 17.56
C ARG A 61 -2.04 8.51 16.85
N ILE A 62 -1.47 8.57 15.64
CA ILE A 62 -1.00 7.39 14.91
C ILE A 62 0.52 7.51 14.77
N TYR A 63 1.21 6.42 15.08
CA TYR A 63 2.64 6.31 14.95
C TYR A 63 3.00 4.95 14.37
N ILE A 64 3.67 4.94 13.22
CA ILE A 64 4.04 3.72 12.51
C ILE A 64 5.50 3.84 12.08
N GLU A 65 6.30 2.85 12.42
CA GLU A 65 7.67 2.68 11.92
C GLU A 65 7.75 1.41 11.08
N VAL A 66 8.38 1.53 9.90
CA VAL A 66 8.66 0.40 9.01
C VAL A 66 10.16 0.31 8.82
N GLU A 67 10.74 -0.79 9.31
CA GLU A 67 12.13 -1.13 9.06
C GLU A 67 12.28 -1.67 7.64
N LEU A 68 13.34 -1.28 6.95
CA LEU A 68 13.64 -1.65 5.58
C LEU A 68 14.94 -2.45 5.50
N ALA A 69 14.93 -3.57 4.79
CA ALA A 69 16.13 -4.32 4.47
C ALA A 69 16.80 -3.76 3.20
N LEU A 70 17.46 -2.61 3.31
CA LEU A 70 18.14 -1.98 2.20
C LEU A 70 19.60 -2.43 2.11
N ASN A 71 20.11 -2.57 0.88
CA ASN A 71 21.55 -2.72 0.67
C ASN A 71 22.26 -1.39 1.00
N PRO A 72 23.21 -1.35 1.94
CA PRO A 72 23.94 -0.14 2.30
C PRO A 72 24.65 0.53 1.12
N GLN A 73 25.01 -0.23 0.09
CA GLN A 73 25.65 0.27 -1.14
C GLN A 73 24.64 0.88 -2.13
N GLN A 74 23.33 0.73 -1.90
CA GLN A 74 22.33 1.30 -2.77
C GLN A 74 22.37 2.83 -2.69
N LYS A 75 22.22 3.47 -3.84
CA LYS A 75 22.15 4.93 -3.91
C LYS A 75 21.05 5.47 -2.99
N ASN A 76 21.38 6.43 -2.15
CA ASN A 76 20.49 7.05 -1.17
C ASN A 76 20.11 6.18 0.04
N ALA A 77 20.65 4.97 0.22
CA ALA A 77 20.35 4.14 1.39
C ALA A 77 20.66 4.87 2.72
N SER A 78 21.74 5.64 2.77
CA SER A 78 22.12 6.43 3.96
C SER A 78 21.05 7.44 4.41
N TYR A 79 20.14 7.85 3.53
CA TYR A 79 19.05 8.76 3.91
C TYR A 79 17.98 8.10 4.76
N PHE A 80 17.98 6.76 4.83
CA PHE A 80 17.02 5.94 5.58
C PHE A 80 17.63 5.36 6.85
N TYR A 81 18.95 5.46 7.05
CA TYR A 81 19.64 4.90 8.19
C TYR A 81 19.63 5.84 9.39
N GLY A 82 19.11 5.39 10.50
CA GLY A 82 19.01 6.20 11.72
C GLY A 82 18.30 5.49 12.86
N GLU A 83 17.86 6.25 13.85
CA GLU A 83 17.30 5.74 15.09
C GLU A 83 15.86 5.23 14.95
N VAL A 84 15.59 4.09 15.58
CA VAL A 84 14.25 3.51 15.79
C VAL A 84 13.78 3.90 17.19
N TYR A 85 12.63 4.56 17.27
CA TYR A 85 12.02 4.97 18.56
C TYR A 85 10.96 3.97 19.06
N GLY A 86 11.12 2.68 18.73
CA GLY A 86 10.21 1.63 19.18
C GLY A 86 10.13 1.46 20.69
N GLN A 87 9.18 0.63 21.17
CA GLN A 87 8.95 0.35 22.60
C GLN A 87 10.15 -0.27 23.34
N ARG A 88 11.19 -0.67 22.63
CA ARG A 88 12.43 -1.16 23.23
C ARG A 88 13.37 0.02 23.47
N LYS A 89 13.70 0.26 24.72
CA LYS A 89 14.61 1.33 25.21
C LYS A 89 16.08 1.23 24.69
N GLN A 90 16.35 0.49 23.63
CA GLN A 90 17.66 0.41 23.00
C GLN A 90 17.64 1.23 21.71
N GLN A 91 18.52 2.21 21.61
CA GLN A 91 18.84 2.88 20.36
C GLN A 91 19.43 1.85 19.39
N ILE A 92 18.61 1.39 18.46
CA ILE A 92 19.03 0.51 17.37
C ILE A 92 18.97 1.33 16.10
N GLU A 93 20.11 1.50 15.44
CA GLU A 93 20.18 2.14 14.14
C GLU A 93 19.83 1.16 13.04
N LYS A 94 18.86 1.51 12.22
CA LYS A 94 18.37 0.70 11.10
C LYS A 94 17.95 1.58 9.93
N PHE A 95 17.72 0.97 8.77
CA PHE A 95 17.04 1.63 7.67
C PHE A 95 15.54 1.62 7.91
N GLY A 96 14.87 2.74 7.67
CA GLY A 96 13.42 2.76 7.79
C GLY A 96 12.75 4.09 7.54
N ILE A 97 11.42 4.04 7.63
CA ILE A 97 10.52 5.17 7.42
C ILE A 97 9.54 5.22 8.58
N ARG A 98 9.22 6.42 9.03
CA ARG A 98 8.28 6.73 10.11
C ARG A 98 7.13 7.57 9.57
N PHE A 99 5.93 7.19 9.93
CA PHE A 99 4.74 8.00 9.80
C PHE A 99 4.25 8.42 11.17
N GLU A 100 3.96 9.70 11.34
CA GLU A 100 3.34 10.25 12.53
C GLU A 100 2.15 11.11 12.13
N CYS A 101 1.01 10.87 12.78
CA CYS A 101 -0.16 11.72 12.73
C CYS A 101 -0.47 12.18 14.17
N LYS A 102 -0.26 13.45 14.43
CA LYS A 102 -0.48 14.06 15.74
C LYS A 102 -1.08 15.46 15.63
N TYR A 103 -1.71 15.88 16.71
CA TYR A 103 -2.17 17.25 16.85
C TYR A 103 -0.99 18.24 16.79
N ASP A 104 -1.14 19.28 16.01
CA ASP A 104 -0.17 20.37 15.87
C ASP A 104 -0.57 21.48 16.83
N GLU A 105 0.14 21.62 17.93
CA GLU A 105 -0.15 22.59 18.97
C GLU A 105 0.05 24.03 18.49
N GLU A 106 0.97 24.27 17.55
CA GLU A 106 1.20 25.62 17.01
C GLU A 106 0.05 26.04 16.10
N LEU A 107 -0.38 25.14 15.20
CA LEU A 107 -1.50 25.39 14.32
C LEU A 107 -2.83 25.47 15.09
N GLY A 108 -2.98 24.62 16.11
CA GLY A 108 -4.19 24.48 16.91
C GLY A 108 -4.27 25.43 18.12
N ALA A 109 -3.42 26.46 18.20
CA ALA A 109 -3.48 27.45 19.29
C ALA A 109 -4.89 28.06 19.39
N GLY A 110 -5.48 27.98 20.60
CA GLY A 110 -6.84 28.45 20.87
C GLY A 110 -7.93 27.36 20.77
N MET A 111 -7.58 26.09 20.50
CA MET A 111 -8.52 24.97 20.47
C MET A 111 -8.69 24.28 21.83
N GLU A 112 -8.00 24.72 22.88
CA GLU A 112 -7.97 24.06 24.20
C GLU A 112 -9.35 23.90 24.79
N GLN A 113 -10.22 24.93 24.68
CA GLN A 113 -11.59 24.86 25.17
C GLN A 113 -12.40 23.80 24.44
N SER A 114 -12.29 23.74 23.11
CA SER A 114 -12.97 22.73 22.27
C SER A 114 -12.51 21.32 22.60
N ILE A 115 -11.21 21.14 22.88
CA ILE A 115 -10.63 19.87 23.31
C ILE A 115 -11.17 19.47 24.68
N GLN A 116 -11.24 20.39 25.65
CA GLN A 116 -11.81 20.13 26.97
C GLN A 116 -13.31 19.76 26.91
N GLU A 117 -14.01 20.22 25.88
CA GLU A 117 -15.40 19.81 25.60
C GLU A 117 -15.48 18.41 24.95
N GLY A 118 -14.38 17.70 24.80
CA GLY A 118 -14.33 16.35 24.21
C GLY A 118 -14.41 16.31 22.68
N LYS A 119 -14.14 17.42 21.99
CA LYS A 119 -14.11 17.52 20.54
C LYS A 119 -12.69 17.30 20.01
N ILE A 120 -12.52 16.40 19.04
CA ILE A 120 -11.24 16.17 18.38
C ILE A 120 -11.12 17.15 17.21
N PRO A 121 -10.10 18.04 17.20
CA PRO A 121 -9.92 19.03 16.16
C PRO A 121 -9.14 18.46 14.98
N TYR A 122 -9.78 17.62 14.13
CA TYR A 122 -9.15 16.87 13.05
C TYR A 122 -8.33 17.73 12.07
N GLU A 123 -8.82 18.93 11.74
CA GLU A 123 -8.15 19.84 10.79
C GLU A 123 -6.76 20.30 11.26
N TYR A 124 -6.52 20.24 12.55
CA TYR A 124 -5.28 20.67 13.19
C TYR A 124 -4.29 19.52 13.42
N TYR A 125 -4.49 18.40 12.73
CA TYR A 125 -3.54 17.28 12.77
C TYR A 125 -2.50 17.41 11.66
N ALA A 126 -1.23 17.25 12.02
CA ALA A 126 -0.13 17.10 11.07
C ALA A 126 0.10 15.63 10.73
N LEU A 127 0.20 15.34 9.43
CA LEU A 127 0.61 14.04 8.91
C LEU A 127 2.02 14.18 8.35
N THR A 128 2.98 13.51 8.98
CA THR A 128 4.40 13.63 8.63
C THR A 128 4.99 12.26 8.29
N TRP A 129 5.83 12.26 7.24
CA TRP A 129 6.61 11.09 6.84
C TRP A 129 8.08 11.45 6.91
N THR A 130 8.82 10.79 7.76
CA THR A 130 10.27 10.98 7.93
C THR A 130 10.99 9.65 7.78
N THR A 131 12.23 9.70 7.33
CA THR A 131 13.13 8.54 7.40
C THR A 131 13.68 8.40 8.83
N PHE A 132 14.29 7.27 9.14
CA PHE A 132 14.98 7.11 10.43
C PHE A 132 16.17 8.07 10.60
N ALA A 133 16.72 8.61 9.49
CA ALA A 133 17.66 9.72 9.50
C ALA A 133 17.00 11.11 9.72
N ASN A 134 15.74 11.15 10.15
CA ASN A 134 14.95 12.37 10.36
C ASN A 134 14.85 13.31 9.15
N ARG A 135 14.89 12.75 7.93
CA ARG A 135 14.71 13.50 6.68
C ARG A 135 13.26 13.40 6.19
N PRO A 136 12.68 14.47 5.63
CA PRO A 136 11.36 14.40 5.01
C PRO A 136 11.34 13.38 3.87
N TYR A 137 10.60 12.28 4.04
CA TYR A 137 10.53 11.19 3.06
C TYR A 137 9.93 11.65 1.72
N GLN A 138 9.10 12.66 1.73
CA GLN A 138 8.45 13.23 0.54
C GLN A 138 9.44 13.78 -0.50
N LEU A 139 10.64 14.15 -0.07
CA LEU A 139 11.69 14.74 -0.90
C LEU A 139 12.74 13.72 -1.39
N ILE A 140 12.61 12.48 -0.97
CA ILE A 140 13.59 11.42 -1.26
C ILE A 140 12.98 10.43 -2.26
N LYS A 141 13.77 9.98 -3.24
CA LYS A 141 13.35 8.90 -4.14
C LYS A 141 13.04 7.64 -3.33
N ARG A 142 11.89 7.04 -3.59
CA ARG A 142 11.45 5.81 -2.91
C ARG A 142 12.51 4.72 -3.05
N PRO A 143 12.89 4.06 -1.94
CA PRO A 143 13.93 3.04 -1.96
C PRO A 143 13.43 1.70 -2.52
N LEU A 144 12.11 1.46 -2.46
CA LEU A 144 11.45 0.21 -2.87
C LEU A 144 10.29 0.52 -3.82
N ASN A 145 10.13 -0.34 -4.82
CA ASN A 145 8.95 -0.37 -5.68
C ASN A 145 7.88 -1.23 -4.99
N PHE A 146 6.80 -0.60 -4.62
CA PHE A 146 5.73 -1.17 -3.82
C PHE A 146 4.44 -1.23 -4.62
N LEU A 147 3.75 -2.37 -4.59
CA LEU A 147 2.45 -2.56 -5.21
C LEU A 147 1.47 -3.21 -4.23
N ALA A 148 0.26 -2.66 -4.15
CA ALA A 148 -0.86 -3.28 -3.46
C ALA A 148 -1.90 -3.75 -4.48
N ILE A 149 -2.30 -5.02 -4.37
CA ILE A 149 -3.39 -5.63 -5.13
C ILE A 149 -4.55 -5.81 -4.16
N ASP A 150 -5.59 -5.03 -4.39
CA ASP A 150 -6.84 -5.11 -3.63
C ASP A 150 -7.91 -5.69 -4.56
N THR A 151 -8.45 -6.83 -4.18
CA THR A 151 -9.48 -7.55 -4.95
C THR A 151 -10.90 -7.16 -4.53
N THR A 152 -11.03 -6.40 -3.46
CA THR A 152 -12.34 -5.96 -2.93
C THR A 152 -12.85 -4.70 -3.63
N SER A 153 -11.95 -3.93 -4.26
CA SER A 153 -12.29 -2.68 -4.94
C SER A 153 -12.74 -2.92 -6.38
N SER A 154 -13.87 -2.31 -6.77
CA SER A 154 -14.37 -2.37 -8.16
C SER A 154 -13.43 -1.66 -9.15
N ALA A 155 -13.47 -2.06 -10.42
CA ALA A 155 -12.70 -1.46 -11.53
C ALA A 155 -12.89 0.07 -11.67
N ALA A 156 -14.00 0.61 -11.16
CA ALA A 156 -14.28 2.04 -11.14
C ALA A 156 -13.56 2.80 -10.00
N ALA A 157 -12.86 2.11 -9.09
CA ALA A 157 -12.22 2.74 -7.96
C ALA A 157 -10.88 3.40 -8.34
N PRO A 158 -10.48 4.49 -7.65
CA PRO A 158 -9.17 5.13 -7.84
C PRO A 158 -7.96 4.19 -7.67
N SER A 159 -8.13 3.07 -6.97
CA SER A 159 -7.13 2.01 -6.81
C SER A 159 -6.71 1.36 -8.12
N PHE A 160 -7.57 1.32 -9.14
CA PHE A 160 -7.25 0.75 -10.45
C PHE A 160 -6.19 1.59 -11.18
N ASN A 161 -6.37 2.90 -11.22
CA ASN A 161 -5.37 3.81 -11.80
C ASN A 161 -4.04 3.74 -11.06
N TYR A 162 -4.08 3.42 -9.76
CA TYR A 162 -2.87 3.22 -8.95
C TYR A 162 -2.05 2.01 -9.41
N PHE A 163 -2.70 0.88 -9.70
CA PHE A 163 -2.02 -0.33 -10.21
C PHE A 163 -1.29 -0.03 -11.52
N ASN A 164 -2.00 0.49 -12.53
CA ASN A 164 -1.44 0.80 -13.85
C ASN A 164 -0.30 1.80 -13.76
N ARG A 165 -0.46 2.85 -12.95
CA ARG A 165 0.55 3.88 -12.72
C ARG A 165 1.81 3.32 -12.05
N THR A 166 1.64 2.49 -11.02
CA THR A 166 2.76 1.90 -10.29
C THR A 166 3.54 0.97 -11.20
N LEU A 167 2.86 0.12 -11.95
CA LEU A 167 3.48 -0.78 -12.91
C LEU A 167 4.25 -0.02 -14.00
N PHE A 168 3.65 1.00 -14.60
CA PHE A 168 4.34 1.85 -15.58
C PHE A 168 5.59 2.50 -14.98
N THR A 169 5.51 2.94 -13.74
CA THR A 169 6.62 3.62 -13.06
C THR A 169 7.76 2.66 -12.70
N SER A 170 7.46 1.43 -12.30
CA SER A 170 8.47 0.42 -11.94
C SER A 170 9.12 -0.23 -13.17
N ARG A 171 8.32 -0.48 -14.23
CA ARG A 171 8.75 -1.20 -15.42
C ARG A 171 9.75 -0.43 -16.28
N TYR A 172 9.59 0.89 -16.39
CA TYR A 172 10.36 1.71 -17.30
C TYR A 172 11.31 2.65 -16.57
N ASP A 173 12.50 2.88 -17.13
CA ASP A 173 13.46 3.84 -16.63
C ASP A 173 12.97 5.30 -16.79
N ASP A 174 13.65 6.23 -16.13
CA ASP A 174 13.23 7.62 -16.12
C ASP A 174 13.32 8.28 -17.51
N ALA A 175 14.27 7.86 -18.35
CA ALA A 175 14.46 8.39 -19.72
C ALA A 175 13.30 7.93 -20.62
N THR A 176 12.95 6.65 -20.59
CA THR A 176 11.81 6.08 -21.35
C THR A 176 10.50 6.74 -20.93
N LYS A 177 10.27 6.91 -19.62
CA LYS A 177 9.09 7.59 -19.10
C LYS A 177 8.99 9.04 -19.56
N ALA A 178 10.10 9.79 -19.48
CA ALA A 178 10.14 11.18 -19.91
C ALA A 178 9.83 11.32 -21.41
N LYS A 179 10.43 10.46 -22.24
CA LYS A 179 10.18 10.40 -23.68
C LYS A 179 8.70 10.13 -23.97
N ALA A 180 8.13 9.08 -23.38
CA ALA A 180 6.72 8.71 -23.57
C ALA A 180 5.75 9.85 -23.17
N LYS A 181 6.02 10.52 -22.05
CA LYS A 181 5.20 11.66 -21.60
C LYS A 181 5.27 12.85 -22.55
N ASN A 182 6.46 13.16 -23.05
CA ASN A 182 6.62 14.27 -23.98
C ASN A 182 5.90 13.97 -25.30
N GLU A 183 6.17 12.82 -25.92
CA GLU A 183 5.52 12.42 -27.16
C GLU A 183 3.99 12.33 -27.03
N PHE A 184 3.48 11.85 -25.90
CA PHE A 184 2.05 11.78 -25.64
C PHE A 184 1.40 13.18 -25.65
N ARG A 185 2.02 14.16 -24.95
CA ARG A 185 1.52 15.53 -24.91
C ARG A 185 1.52 16.19 -26.28
N ASP A 186 2.65 16.07 -26.99
CA ASP A 186 2.83 16.67 -28.32
C ASP A 186 1.78 16.13 -29.31
N LYS A 187 1.65 14.78 -29.37
CA LYS A 187 0.70 14.13 -30.26
C LYS A 187 -0.76 14.43 -29.89
N LEU A 188 -1.08 14.58 -28.60
CA LEU A 188 -2.43 14.92 -28.17
C LEU A 188 -2.82 16.34 -28.57
N ILE A 189 -1.89 17.29 -28.45
CA ILE A 189 -2.11 18.69 -28.89
C ILE A 189 -2.30 18.72 -30.40
N GLU A 190 -1.41 18.07 -31.15
CA GLU A 190 -1.50 17.96 -32.61
C GLU A 190 -2.82 17.32 -33.06
N ALA A 191 -3.21 16.20 -32.46
CA ALA A 191 -4.46 15.53 -32.78
C ALA A 191 -5.67 16.43 -32.50
N PHE A 192 -5.65 17.18 -31.41
CA PHE A 192 -6.72 18.12 -31.07
C PHE A 192 -6.81 19.28 -32.07
N ASP A 193 -5.69 19.89 -32.44
CA ASP A 193 -5.66 20.96 -33.44
C ASP A 193 -6.16 20.47 -34.81
N ASN A 194 -5.89 19.20 -35.17
CA ASN A 194 -6.37 18.58 -36.40
C ASN A 194 -7.87 18.24 -36.41
N LEU A 195 -8.59 18.33 -35.26
CA LEU A 195 -10.05 18.17 -35.23
C LEU A 195 -10.78 19.27 -35.99
N GLY A 196 -10.13 20.39 -36.29
CA GLY A 196 -10.73 21.48 -37.10
C GLY A 196 -11.94 22.12 -36.42
N LEU A 197 -12.00 22.18 -35.09
CA LEU A 197 -13.09 22.80 -34.36
C LEU A 197 -13.22 24.28 -34.72
N PRO A 198 -14.46 24.79 -34.93
CA PRO A 198 -14.68 26.18 -35.21
C PRO A 198 -14.12 27.08 -34.11
N ALA A 199 -13.53 28.22 -34.48
CA ALA A 199 -13.11 29.23 -33.55
C ALA A 199 -14.29 29.81 -32.78
N LEU A 200 -14.08 30.22 -31.53
CA LEU A 200 -15.09 30.88 -30.69
C LEU A 200 -15.33 32.32 -31.16
N SER A 201 -14.25 33.00 -31.59
CA SER A 201 -14.23 34.33 -32.16
C SER A 201 -12.97 34.50 -33.02
N GLU A 202 -12.77 35.68 -33.61
CA GLU A 202 -11.58 35.98 -34.43
C GLU A 202 -10.26 35.63 -33.76
N ASN A 203 -10.17 35.75 -32.42
CA ASN A 203 -8.95 35.55 -31.65
C ASN A 203 -9.08 34.48 -30.56
N GLN A 204 -10.13 33.64 -30.57
CA GLN A 204 -10.37 32.67 -29.53
C GLN A 204 -10.69 31.29 -30.11
N LYS A 205 -9.98 30.28 -29.65
CA LYS A 205 -10.21 28.88 -30.00
C LYS A 205 -10.14 27.98 -28.76
N PHE A 206 -10.75 26.83 -28.83
CA PHE A 206 -10.48 25.75 -27.87
C PHE A 206 -9.06 25.24 -28.03
N GLY A 207 -8.46 24.77 -26.96
CA GLY A 207 -7.13 24.16 -26.95
C GLY A 207 -7.01 23.19 -25.80
N ILE A 208 -5.96 22.34 -25.84
CA ILE A 208 -5.64 21.40 -24.76
C ILE A 208 -4.80 22.12 -23.70
N ASP A 209 -5.23 22.07 -22.45
CA ASP A 209 -4.41 22.46 -21.31
C ASP A 209 -3.39 21.35 -21.00
N SER A 210 -2.18 21.50 -21.53
CA SER A 210 -1.10 20.52 -21.39
C SER A 210 -0.71 20.24 -19.92
N LYS A 211 -1.03 21.15 -18.98
CA LYS A 211 -0.77 20.95 -17.53
C LYS A 211 -1.71 19.93 -16.91
N LYS A 212 -2.90 19.74 -17.49
CA LYS A 212 -3.90 18.76 -17.03
C LYS A 212 -3.75 17.41 -17.69
N VAL A 213 -2.90 17.30 -18.72
CA VAL A 213 -2.66 16.05 -19.45
C VAL A 213 -1.59 15.23 -18.74
N VAL A 214 -1.99 14.18 -18.07
CA VAL A 214 -1.11 13.28 -17.34
C VAL A 214 -1.23 11.88 -17.94
N LEU A 215 -0.16 11.38 -18.60
CA LEU A 215 -0.17 10.08 -19.27
C LEU A 215 -0.62 8.95 -18.34
N GLU A 216 -0.13 8.95 -17.11
CA GLU A 216 -0.41 7.88 -16.14
C GLU A 216 -1.87 7.76 -15.72
N THR A 217 -2.68 8.79 -15.95
CA THR A 217 -4.13 8.76 -15.60
C THR A 217 -4.99 8.14 -16.69
N VAL A 218 -4.45 7.97 -17.89
CA VAL A 218 -5.17 7.41 -19.05
C VAL A 218 -4.62 6.04 -19.45
N LEU A 219 -3.65 5.51 -18.72
CA LEU A 219 -3.09 4.19 -19.00
C LEU A 219 -4.07 3.09 -18.57
N SER A 220 -4.32 2.16 -19.49
CA SER A 220 -4.98 0.88 -19.20
C SER A 220 -4.11 -0.27 -19.70
N ILE A 221 -4.22 -1.43 -19.04
CA ILE A 221 -3.55 -2.65 -19.46
C ILE A 221 -4.51 -3.44 -20.34
N TYR A 222 -4.02 -3.88 -21.49
CA TYR A 222 -4.78 -4.70 -22.43
C TYR A 222 -4.18 -6.09 -22.51
N GLU A 223 -5.04 -7.10 -22.50
CA GLU A 223 -4.73 -8.47 -22.84
C GLU A 223 -5.69 -8.92 -23.95
N ASP A 224 -5.18 -9.43 -25.08
CA ASP A 224 -5.96 -9.81 -26.25
C ASP A 224 -6.96 -8.73 -26.71
N SER A 225 -6.53 -7.46 -26.72
CA SER A 225 -7.33 -6.28 -27.07
C SER A 225 -8.52 -5.97 -26.13
N ILE A 226 -8.63 -6.64 -24.99
CA ILE A 226 -9.61 -6.36 -23.97
C ILE A 226 -8.91 -5.63 -22.82
N ALA A 227 -9.40 -4.45 -22.46
CA ALA A 227 -8.90 -3.73 -21.29
C ALA A 227 -9.15 -4.55 -20.01
N LEU A 228 -8.18 -4.55 -19.11
CA LEU A 228 -8.23 -5.36 -17.89
C LEU A 228 -9.46 -5.06 -17.03
N GLU A 229 -9.87 -3.79 -16.97
CA GLU A 229 -11.08 -3.33 -16.28
C GLU A 229 -12.40 -3.87 -16.86
N ASN A 230 -12.36 -4.41 -18.09
CA ASN A 230 -13.53 -5.02 -18.76
C ASN A 230 -13.54 -6.56 -18.60
N ARG A 231 -12.57 -7.13 -17.91
CA ARG A 231 -12.55 -8.55 -17.54
C ARG A 231 -13.42 -8.81 -16.32
N GLY A 232 -13.88 -10.05 -16.15
CA GLY A 232 -14.51 -10.43 -14.88
C GLY A 232 -13.51 -10.33 -13.72
N SER A 233 -13.98 -9.91 -12.54
CA SER A 233 -13.15 -9.59 -11.36
C SER A 233 -12.14 -10.68 -10.99
N GLY A 234 -12.51 -11.95 -11.10
CA GLY A 234 -11.58 -13.07 -10.85
C GLY A 234 -10.44 -13.16 -11.89
N MET A 235 -10.74 -12.97 -13.18
CA MET A 235 -9.71 -12.96 -14.21
C MET A 235 -8.82 -11.72 -14.10
N GLU A 236 -9.40 -10.58 -13.79
CA GLU A 236 -8.67 -9.34 -13.51
C GLU A 236 -7.67 -9.54 -12.37
N SER A 237 -8.09 -10.13 -11.24
CA SER A 237 -7.24 -10.42 -10.09
C SER A 237 -6.09 -11.37 -10.44
N LEU A 238 -6.38 -12.44 -11.20
CA LEU A 238 -5.37 -13.38 -11.67
C LEU A 238 -4.32 -12.68 -12.54
N ILE A 239 -4.75 -11.90 -13.53
CA ILE A 239 -3.85 -11.20 -14.45
C ILE A 239 -3.02 -10.15 -13.70
N LYS A 240 -3.62 -9.38 -12.80
CA LYS A 240 -2.88 -8.43 -11.94
C LYS A 240 -1.79 -9.14 -11.12
N THR A 241 -2.11 -10.29 -10.55
CA THR A 241 -1.15 -11.09 -9.79
C THR A 241 -0.01 -11.60 -10.68
N GLN A 242 -0.32 -12.12 -11.87
CA GLN A 242 0.69 -12.56 -12.84
C GLN A 242 1.65 -11.43 -13.21
N ILE A 243 1.10 -10.25 -13.54
CA ILE A 243 1.89 -9.07 -13.91
C ILE A 243 2.75 -8.62 -12.71
N ALA A 244 2.19 -8.61 -11.50
CA ALA A 244 2.92 -8.17 -10.31
C ALA A 244 4.09 -9.10 -9.95
N LEU A 245 3.94 -10.40 -10.17
CA LEU A 245 4.96 -11.39 -9.90
C LEU A 245 6.05 -11.44 -10.99
N ASP A 246 5.83 -10.87 -12.16
CA ASP A 246 6.86 -10.83 -13.21
C ASP A 246 8.05 -9.99 -12.74
N ARG A 247 9.21 -10.64 -12.57
CA ARG A 247 10.48 -10.03 -12.16
C ARG A 247 10.88 -8.84 -13.04
N ALA A 248 10.52 -8.87 -14.32
CA ALA A 248 10.81 -7.78 -15.24
C ALA A 248 10.11 -6.45 -14.87
N ASN A 249 9.11 -6.49 -14.01
CA ASN A 249 8.41 -5.28 -13.52
C ASN A 249 9.12 -4.61 -12.34
N GLY A 250 10.17 -5.22 -11.78
CA GLY A 250 11.03 -4.60 -10.77
C GLY A 250 10.31 -4.20 -9.48
N LEU A 251 9.33 -5.00 -9.05
CA LEU A 251 8.60 -4.77 -7.80
C LEU A 251 9.35 -5.44 -6.65
N ASP A 252 9.61 -4.70 -5.58
CA ASP A 252 10.32 -5.19 -4.40
C ASP A 252 9.35 -5.73 -3.35
N VAL A 253 8.18 -5.11 -3.20
CA VAL A 253 7.15 -5.50 -2.22
C VAL A 253 5.77 -5.56 -2.88
N ILE A 254 5.08 -6.68 -2.68
CA ILE A 254 3.73 -6.91 -3.19
C ILE A 254 2.81 -7.23 -2.03
N LEU A 255 1.75 -6.43 -1.85
CA LEU A 255 0.67 -6.71 -0.90
C LEU A 255 -0.53 -7.26 -1.65
N MET A 256 -1.14 -8.31 -1.10
CA MET A 256 -2.36 -8.91 -1.62
C MET A 256 -3.38 -8.98 -0.50
N GLU A 257 -4.56 -8.42 -0.72
CA GLU A 257 -5.68 -8.48 0.22
C GLU A 257 -6.79 -9.33 -0.36
N GLU A 258 -7.16 -10.40 0.38
CA GLU A 258 -8.20 -11.36 0.02
C GLU A 258 -8.09 -11.84 -1.45
N PRO A 259 -6.92 -12.35 -1.89
CA PRO A 259 -6.69 -12.68 -3.30
C PRO A 259 -7.63 -13.76 -3.83
N GLU A 260 -8.26 -14.53 -2.94
CA GLU A 260 -9.27 -15.55 -3.25
C GLU A 260 -10.62 -14.99 -3.70
N ASN A 261 -10.91 -13.74 -3.42
CA ASN A 261 -12.21 -13.15 -3.75
C ASN A 261 -12.49 -13.22 -5.25
N HIS A 262 -13.71 -13.60 -5.58
CA HIS A 262 -14.18 -13.76 -6.95
C HIS A 262 -13.45 -14.82 -7.81
N LEU A 263 -12.56 -15.64 -7.22
CA LEU A 263 -11.87 -16.73 -7.91
C LEU A 263 -12.63 -18.06 -7.81
N SER A 264 -12.68 -18.79 -8.91
CA SER A 264 -13.00 -20.20 -8.85
C SER A 264 -11.86 -20.99 -8.17
N PHE A 265 -12.16 -22.14 -7.59
CA PHE A 265 -11.15 -23.00 -6.97
C PHE A 265 -9.97 -23.32 -7.91
N SER A 266 -10.24 -23.59 -9.18
CA SER A 266 -9.19 -23.88 -10.17
C SER A 266 -8.32 -22.67 -10.47
N THR A 267 -8.91 -21.47 -10.52
CA THR A 267 -8.20 -20.21 -10.76
C THR A 267 -7.35 -19.83 -9.55
N LEU A 268 -7.90 -19.97 -8.34
CA LEU A 268 -7.16 -19.76 -7.10
C LEU A 268 -5.92 -20.69 -7.02
N ARG A 269 -6.08 -21.97 -7.34
CA ARG A 269 -4.96 -22.92 -7.34
C ARG A 269 -3.85 -22.52 -8.30
N LYS A 270 -4.19 -22.04 -9.51
CA LYS A 270 -3.21 -21.54 -10.48
C LYS A 270 -2.47 -20.31 -9.94
N MET A 271 -3.20 -19.37 -9.34
CA MET A 271 -2.60 -18.19 -8.75
C MET A 271 -1.64 -18.51 -7.61
N LEU A 272 -2.03 -19.44 -6.71
CA LEU A 272 -1.17 -19.88 -5.60
C LEU A 272 0.10 -20.56 -6.11
N GLN A 273 0.01 -21.36 -7.18
CA GLN A 273 1.18 -21.96 -7.80
C GLN A 273 2.14 -20.89 -8.34
N GLN A 274 1.63 -19.87 -9.02
CA GLN A 274 2.44 -18.76 -9.53
C GLN A 274 3.11 -17.97 -8.40
N ILE A 275 2.39 -17.69 -7.31
CA ILE A 275 2.96 -17.02 -6.13
C ILE A 275 4.09 -17.88 -5.55
N SER A 276 3.90 -19.18 -5.41
CA SER A 276 4.91 -20.11 -4.89
C SER A 276 6.16 -20.17 -5.77
N ASP A 277 5.98 -20.20 -7.09
CA ASP A 277 7.09 -20.32 -8.05
C ASP A 277 7.93 -19.04 -8.17
N GLN A 278 7.36 -17.89 -7.82
CA GLN A 278 7.98 -16.56 -8.02
C GLN A 278 8.24 -15.80 -6.73
N GLN A 279 7.96 -16.37 -5.56
CA GLN A 279 8.10 -15.70 -4.26
C GLN A 279 9.52 -15.16 -3.96
N GLU A 280 10.56 -15.74 -4.57
CA GLU A 280 11.95 -15.30 -4.34
C GLU A 280 12.29 -13.97 -5.02
N ASN A 281 11.44 -13.49 -5.93
CA ASN A 281 11.69 -12.26 -6.69
C ASN A 281 11.30 -10.98 -5.93
N SER A 282 10.35 -11.08 -4.99
CA SER A 282 9.77 -9.96 -4.26
C SER A 282 9.38 -10.40 -2.86
N GLN A 283 9.29 -9.47 -1.92
CA GLN A 283 8.62 -9.73 -0.65
C GLN A 283 7.11 -9.67 -0.84
N ILE A 284 6.43 -10.79 -0.62
CA ILE A 284 4.99 -10.92 -0.79
C ILE A 284 4.32 -10.98 0.59
N ILE A 285 3.32 -10.15 0.82
CA ILE A 285 2.51 -10.15 2.04
C ILE A 285 1.05 -10.36 1.63
N VAL A 286 0.48 -11.47 2.06
CA VAL A 286 -0.90 -11.86 1.75
C VAL A 286 -1.75 -11.77 3.01
N ALA A 287 -2.84 -11.04 2.98
CA ALA A 287 -3.87 -11.07 4.02
C ALA A 287 -5.07 -11.88 3.52
N THR A 288 -5.44 -12.91 4.26
CA THR A 288 -6.52 -13.83 3.87
C THR A 288 -7.24 -14.40 5.09
N HIS A 289 -8.50 -14.76 4.91
CA HIS A 289 -9.25 -15.59 5.84
C HIS A 289 -9.37 -17.04 5.36
N ASN A 290 -8.82 -17.37 4.19
CA ASN A 290 -8.93 -18.68 3.56
C ASN A 290 -7.80 -19.61 3.99
N ASN A 291 -8.12 -20.64 4.76
CA ASN A 291 -7.16 -21.64 5.26
C ASN A 291 -6.42 -22.37 4.14
N MET A 292 -7.05 -22.54 2.97
CA MET A 292 -6.40 -23.19 1.82
C MET A 292 -5.20 -22.38 1.31
N ILE A 293 -5.27 -21.06 1.32
CA ILE A 293 -4.14 -20.19 0.95
C ILE A 293 -2.97 -20.44 1.90
N ALA A 294 -3.25 -20.42 3.20
CA ALA A 294 -2.24 -20.64 4.23
C ALA A 294 -1.56 -22.01 4.08
N SER A 295 -2.33 -23.07 3.84
CA SER A 295 -1.80 -24.44 3.69
C SER A 295 -1.01 -24.65 2.40
N ARG A 296 -1.40 -24.00 1.30
CA ARG A 296 -0.75 -24.17 -0.02
C ARG A 296 0.50 -23.32 -0.21
N LEU A 297 0.57 -22.16 0.44
CA LEU A 297 1.72 -21.23 0.35
C LEU A 297 2.80 -21.47 1.42
N ASN A 298 2.77 -22.59 2.11
CA ASN A 298 3.70 -22.95 3.19
C ASN A 298 3.33 -22.34 4.56
N LEU A 299 2.90 -23.22 5.46
CA LEU A 299 2.50 -22.86 6.83
C LEU A 299 3.61 -22.16 7.64
N ASN A 300 4.89 -22.37 7.31
CA ASN A 300 6.00 -21.65 7.96
C ASN A 300 5.97 -20.13 7.71
N ASN A 301 5.24 -19.68 6.70
CA ASN A 301 5.08 -18.28 6.34
C ASN A 301 3.85 -17.64 7.00
N VAL A 302 3.07 -18.42 7.75
CA VAL A 302 1.84 -17.96 8.40
C VAL A 302 2.14 -17.16 9.65
N LEU A 303 1.50 -16.00 9.72
CA LEU A 303 1.44 -15.13 10.88
C LEU A 303 -0.01 -15.01 11.32
N TRP A 304 -0.31 -15.57 12.48
CA TRP A 304 -1.65 -15.53 13.04
C TRP A 304 -1.87 -14.21 13.77
N ILE A 305 -2.84 -13.46 13.32
CA ILE A 305 -3.22 -12.17 13.90
C ILE A 305 -4.37 -12.40 14.87
N THR A 306 -4.18 -11.97 16.12
CA THR A 306 -5.17 -12.05 17.19
C THR A 306 -5.20 -10.73 17.95
N GLU A 307 -6.23 -10.50 18.77
CA GLU A 307 -6.27 -9.34 19.69
C GLU A 307 -5.04 -9.25 20.61
N GLY A 308 -4.42 -10.37 20.93
CA GLY A 308 -3.19 -10.45 21.76
C GLY A 308 -1.90 -10.21 20.98
N GLY A 309 -1.97 -9.91 19.68
CA GLY A 309 -0.82 -9.65 18.82
C GLY A 309 -0.60 -10.71 17.74
N VAL A 310 0.60 -10.71 17.17
CA VAL A 310 1.00 -11.58 16.05
C VAL A 310 1.72 -12.81 16.57
N LYS A 311 1.31 -14.01 16.15
CA LYS A 311 1.93 -15.30 16.48
C LYS A 311 2.31 -16.04 15.20
N GLY A 312 3.55 -16.52 15.13
CA GLY A 312 3.99 -17.46 14.08
C GLY A 312 3.99 -18.91 14.59
N LEU A 313 4.26 -19.86 13.71
CA LEU A 313 4.43 -21.29 14.10
C LEU A 313 5.56 -21.51 15.11
N ASN A 314 6.50 -20.58 15.24
CA ASN A 314 7.56 -20.64 16.26
C ASN A 314 7.05 -20.67 17.71
N GLY A 315 5.78 -20.35 17.95
CA GLY A 315 5.10 -20.47 19.24
C GLY A 315 4.40 -21.81 19.47
N VAL A 316 4.37 -22.69 18.47
CA VAL A 316 3.76 -24.02 18.51
C VAL A 316 4.86 -25.06 18.82
N LYS A 317 4.51 -26.14 19.53
CA LYS A 317 5.46 -27.23 19.78
C LYS A 317 5.98 -27.79 18.46
N PRO A 318 7.29 -28.07 18.31
CA PRO A 318 7.88 -28.49 17.03
C PRO A 318 7.22 -29.70 16.38
N ASP A 319 6.83 -30.71 17.16
CA ASP A 319 6.14 -31.90 16.72
C ASP A 319 4.75 -31.61 16.14
N VAL A 320 4.04 -30.66 16.75
CA VAL A 320 2.72 -30.20 16.28
C VAL A 320 2.88 -29.36 15.00
N ALA A 321 3.85 -28.45 14.97
CA ALA A 321 4.13 -27.65 13.78
C ALA A 321 4.52 -28.55 12.59
N GLU A 322 5.39 -29.56 12.81
CA GLU A 322 5.81 -30.52 11.79
C GLU A 322 4.65 -31.38 11.29
N PHE A 323 3.73 -31.80 12.17
CA PHE A 323 2.51 -32.51 11.78
C PHE A 323 1.66 -31.68 10.81
N PHE A 324 1.43 -30.41 11.12
CA PHE A 324 0.64 -29.52 10.26
C PHE A 324 1.33 -29.19 8.93
N VAL A 325 2.65 -29.07 8.91
CA VAL A 325 3.42 -28.82 7.67
C VAL A 325 3.41 -30.04 6.74
N ARG A 326 3.41 -31.27 7.29
CA ARG A 326 3.47 -32.50 6.51
C ARG A 326 2.12 -33.04 6.05
N ALA A 327 1.02 -32.63 6.65
CA ALA A 327 -0.29 -33.13 6.27
C ALA A 327 -0.77 -32.48 4.97
N ASP A 328 -0.88 -33.27 3.91
CA ASP A 328 -1.28 -32.82 2.56
C ASP A 328 -2.71 -32.22 2.49
N ASP A 329 -3.56 -32.46 3.50
CA ASP A 329 -4.97 -32.09 3.55
C ASP A 329 -5.32 -31.12 4.69
N ASN A 330 -4.42 -30.26 5.12
CA ASN A 330 -4.69 -29.26 6.16
C ASN A 330 -5.70 -28.16 5.78
N ALA A 331 -6.59 -28.42 4.83
CA ALA A 331 -7.67 -27.51 4.43
C ALA A 331 -8.78 -27.34 5.49
N PHE A 332 -8.65 -27.96 6.67
CA PHE A 332 -9.69 -27.99 7.71
C PHE A 332 -9.26 -27.42 9.07
N LEU A 333 -8.29 -26.51 9.07
CA LEU A 333 -7.93 -25.78 10.31
C LEU A 333 -8.51 -24.39 10.33
#